data_b66b1e4a84487664d92fdd371bd300f0
#
_entry.id   b66b1e4a84487664d92fdd371bd300f0
#
_cell.length_a   1.000
_cell.length_b   1.000
_cell.length_c   1.000
_cell.angle_alpha   90.00
_cell.angle_beta   90.00
_cell.angle_gamma   90.00
#
_symmetry.space_group_name_H-M   'P 1'
#
loop_
_entity.id
_entity.type
_entity.pdbx_description
1 polymer ?
#
loop_
_entity_poly.entity_id
_entity_poly.type
_entity_poly.pdbx_seq_one_letter_code
_entity_poly.pdbx_strand_id
1 'polypeptide(L)'
;GVFIFSYKMQLTSMSAGFGMVGDKRFEFGEILKNTYLGFFDNFSVGRINSVLTTTLSEIETSAPSALIRVVGGVLGTVSLLIGLFFYEWRIALISLLGMAAYLLVVNWQIRVSRRDAPKRSEAQSKLSAAALLFLQGIKVTKAFSFKNGDRRLKDAIQGSCNENIALSSGSIPSQIAAGVVLSIFETAIIFTSVFGYTEFDIYSVEKCLVLIILSFMAFSSMNQAGSVLSMIGILDSALKETNSLTQMEQIQVASPEQHIASDEIIFEDVSFSYGDNEVLSHIDTAIKAGSFTAIIGPSGSGKTTLCQ
;
A
#
# COMPACT_ATOMS: atom_id res chain seq x y z
N GLY A 1 2.13 -33.68 -10.16
CA GLY A 1 1.51 -33.28 -8.88
C GLY A 1 1.83 -31.85 -8.48
N VAL A 2 3.12 -31.52 -8.27
CA VAL A 2 3.58 -30.21 -7.72
C VAL A 2 3.19 -29.02 -8.59
N PHE A 3 3.36 -29.09 -9.91
CA PHE A 3 3.00 -28.00 -10.84
C PHE A 3 1.52 -27.66 -10.81
N ILE A 4 0.65 -28.67 -10.78
CA ILE A 4 -0.81 -28.47 -10.74
C ILE A 4 -1.21 -27.84 -9.40
N PHE A 5 -0.59 -28.25 -8.30
CA PHE A 5 -0.84 -27.70 -6.98
C PHE A 5 -0.39 -26.23 -6.89
N SER A 6 0.84 -25.93 -7.33
CA SER A 6 1.37 -24.55 -7.37
C SER A 6 0.51 -23.64 -8.25
N TYR A 7 0.08 -24.13 -9.43
CA TYR A 7 -0.79 -23.38 -10.33
C TYR A 7 -2.14 -23.07 -9.67
N LYS A 8 -2.80 -24.07 -9.07
CA LYS A 8 -4.07 -23.88 -8.37
C LYS A 8 -3.92 -22.91 -7.20
N MET A 9 -2.87 -23.06 -6.37
CA MET A 9 -2.61 -22.19 -5.24
C MET A 9 -2.41 -20.72 -5.71
N GLN A 10 -1.65 -20.51 -6.79
CA GLN A 10 -1.44 -19.17 -7.35
C GLN A 10 -2.74 -18.58 -7.91
N LEU A 11 -3.51 -19.37 -8.66
CA LEU A 11 -4.77 -18.93 -9.22
C LEU A 11 -5.79 -18.57 -8.12
N THR A 12 -5.94 -19.43 -7.11
CA THR A 12 -6.86 -19.18 -5.99
C THR A 12 -6.46 -17.95 -5.17
N SER A 13 -5.15 -17.78 -4.90
CA SER A 13 -4.65 -16.62 -4.15
C SER A 13 -4.86 -15.32 -4.92
N MET A 14 -4.59 -15.31 -6.23
CA MET A 14 -4.87 -14.14 -7.08
C MET A 14 -6.37 -13.84 -7.15
N SER A 15 -7.20 -14.85 -7.40
CA SER A 15 -8.66 -14.67 -7.42
C SER A 15 -9.20 -14.10 -6.11
N ALA A 16 -8.72 -14.59 -4.97
CA ALA A 16 -9.07 -14.05 -3.66
C ALA A 16 -8.61 -12.60 -3.48
N GLY A 17 -7.40 -12.25 -3.93
CA GLY A 17 -6.88 -10.89 -3.88
C GLY A 17 -7.71 -9.91 -4.71
N PHE A 18 -8.03 -10.29 -5.95
CA PHE A 18 -8.89 -9.48 -6.83
C PHE A 18 -10.31 -9.32 -6.25
N GLY A 19 -10.89 -10.40 -5.71
CA GLY A 19 -12.21 -10.35 -5.06
C GLY A 19 -12.23 -9.40 -3.87
N MET A 20 -11.27 -9.55 -2.95
CA MET A 20 -11.19 -8.71 -1.75
C MET A 20 -11.00 -7.22 -2.07
N VAL A 21 -10.19 -6.88 -3.07
CA VAL A 21 -10.01 -5.48 -3.48
C VAL A 21 -11.25 -4.97 -4.23
N GLY A 22 -11.91 -5.82 -5.01
CA GLY A 22 -13.19 -5.49 -5.64
C GLY A 22 -14.24 -5.12 -4.59
N ASP A 23 -14.42 -5.95 -3.56
CA ASP A 23 -15.34 -5.70 -2.45
C ASP A 23 -14.99 -4.39 -1.71
N LYS A 24 -13.70 -4.13 -1.50
CA LYS A 24 -13.24 -2.86 -0.90
C LYS A 24 -13.57 -1.65 -1.77
N ARG A 25 -13.44 -1.75 -3.09
CA ARG A 25 -13.86 -0.65 -4.00
C ARG A 25 -15.36 -0.37 -3.92
N PHE A 26 -16.18 -1.42 -3.81
CA PHE A 26 -17.63 -1.25 -3.58
C PHE A 26 -17.93 -0.61 -2.22
N GLU A 27 -17.29 -1.08 -1.14
CA GLU A 27 -17.41 -0.50 0.19
C GLU A 27 -17.05 1.00 0.18
N PHE A 28 -15.98 1.40 -0.51
CA PHE A 28 -15.62 2.80 -0.69
C PHE A 28 -16.69 3.59 -1.45
N GLY A 29 -17.27 3.02 -2.49
CA GLY A 29 -18.37 3.66 -3.22
C GLY A 29 -19.55 3.99 -2.30
N GLU A 30 -19.93 3.05 -1.44
CA GLU A 30 -21.01 3.25 -0.47
C GLU A 30 -20.64 4.27 0.64
N ILE A 31 -19.39 4.25 1.12
CA ILE A 31 -18.90 5.24 2.09
C ILE A 31 -18.93 6.64 1.48
N LEU A 32 -18.41 6.83 0.27
CA LEU A 32 -18.37 8.12 -0.40
C LEU A 32 -19.78 8.65 -0.68
N LYS A 33 -20.74 7.79 -1.03
CA LYS A 33 -22.14 8.14 -1.22
C LYS A 33 -22.79 8.68 0.05
N ASN A 34 -22.41 8.16 1.21
CA ASN A 34 -22.97 8.50 2.51
C ASN A 34 -22.09 9.52 3.28
N THR A 35 -21.08 10.12 2.64
CA THR A 35 -20.19 11.11 3.24
C THR A 35 -20.73 12.52 3.00
N TYR A 36 -20.61 13.42 3.97
CA TYR A 36 -21.07 14.81 3.85
C TYR A 36 -20.24 15.59 2.79
N LEU A 37 -20.87 16.54 2.11
CA LEU A 37 -20.24 17.26 0.98
C LEU A 37 -18.97 18.03 1.36
N GLY A 38 -18.91 18.61 2.56
CA GLY A 38 -17.73 19.32 3.07
C GLY A 38 -16.47 18.45 3.22
N PHE A 39 -16.62 17.12 3.21
CA PHE A 39 -15.49 16.20 3.13
C PHE A 39 -14.68 16.38 1.83
N PHE A 40 -15.36 16.57 0.71
CA PHE A 40 -14.73 16.73 -0.60
C PHE A 40 -13.96 18.06 -0.73
N ASP A 41 -14.24 19.03 0.12
CA ASP A 41 -13.46 20.27 0.21
C ASP A 41 -12.14 20.05 0.96
N ASN A 42 -12.13 19.21 1.98
CA ASN A 42 -10.95 18.86 2.78
C ASN A 42 -10.08 17.75 2.16
N PHE A 43 -10.73 16.81 1.47
CA PHE A 43 -10.04 15.71 0.76
C PHE A 43 -10.06 15.95 -0.73
N SER A 44 -8.88 16.13 -1.32
CA SER A 44 -8.81 16.30 -2.76
C SER A 44 -9.31 15.04 -3.48
N VAL A 45 -10.19 15.23 -4.47
CA VAL A 45 -10.67 14.16 -5.38
C VAL A 45 -9.49 13.35 -5.96
N GLY A 46 -8.34 14.02 -6.16
CA GLY A 46 -7.10 13.38 -6.61
C GLY A 46 -6.55 12.35 -5.62
N ARG A 47 -6.67 12.59 -4.30
CA ARG A 47 -6.24 11.63 -3.28
C ARG A 47 -7.16 10.40 -3.26
N ILE A 48 -8.46 10.61 -3.31
CA ILE A 48 -9.46 9.53 -3.39
C ILE A 48 -9.19 8.67 -4.63
N ASN A 49 -9.00 9.31 -5.79
CA ASN A 49 -8.68 8.62 -7.02
C ASN A 49 -7.37 7.83 -6.93
N SER A 50 -6.32 8.40 -6.31
CA SER A 50 -5.04 7.70 -6.09
C SER A 50 -5.22 6.44 -5.26
N VAL A 51 -6.01 6.49 -4.19
CA VAL A 51 -6.29 5.31 -3.35
C VAL A 51 -7.06 4.25 -4.11
N LEU A 52 -8.15 4.63 -4.80
CA LEU A 52 -9.00 3.69 -5.52
C LEU A 52 -8.30 3.01 -6.71
N THR A 53 -7.42 3.73 -7.41
CA THR A 53 -6.78 3.24 -8.64
C THR A 53 -5.37 2.75 -8.40
N THR A 54 -4.53 3.48 -7.65
CA THR A 54 -3.11 3.15 -7.48
C THR A 54 -2.87 2.30 -6.24
N THR A 55 -3.31 2.79 -5.07
CA THR A 55 -3.01 2.12 -3.79
C THR A 55 -3.69 0.75 -3.70
N LEU A 56 -4.98 0.66 -4.04
CA LEU A 56 -5.71 -0.61 -4.06
C LEU A 56 -5.17 -1.57 -5.13
N SER A 57 -4.73 -1.08 -6.30
CA SER A 57 -4.11 -1.93 -7.33
C SER A 57 -2.73 -2.45 -6.91
N GLU A 58 -1.95 -1.67 -6.14
CA GLU A 58 -0.71 -2.20 -5.53
C GLU A 58 -1.01 -3.35 -4.54
N ILE A 59 -2.05 -3.24 -3.73
CA ILE A 59 -2.49 -4.32 -2.83
C ILE A 59 -2.96 -5.53 -3.62
N GLU A 60 -3.82 -5.31 -4.62
CA GLU A 60 -4.41 -6.33 -5.49
C GLU A 60 -3.38 -7.24 -6.16
N THR A 61 -2.29 -6.65 -6.65
CA THR A 61 -1.23 -7.38 -7.38
C THR A 61 -0.13 -7.90 -6.47
N SER A 62 0.23 -7.13 -5.43
CA SER A 62 1.40 -7.43 -4.59
C SER A 62 1.07 -8.34 -3.41
N ALA A 63 -0.09 -8.19 -2.76
CA ALA A 63 -0.40 -8.95 -1.55
C ALA A 63 -0.53 -10.47 -1.79
N PRO A 64 -1.26 -10.97 -2.83
CA PRO A 64 -1.34 -12.40 -3.10
C PRO A 64 0.01 -13.02 -3.43
N SER A 65 0.81 -12.33 -4.27
CA SER A 65 2.14 -12.80 -4.66
C SER A 65 3.13 -12.78 -3.49
N ALA A 66 3.00 -11.79 -2.59
CA ALA A 66 3.79 -11.70 -1.37
C ALA A 66 3.49 -12.88 -0.43
N LEU A 67 2.20 -13.16 -0.20
CA LEU A 67 1.77 -14.27 0.66
C LEU A 67 2.36 -15.62 0.18
N ILE A 68 2.21 -15.91 -1.12
CA ILE A 68 2.71 -17.15 -1.71
C ILE A 68 4.24 -17.28 -1.54
N ARG A 69 4.99 -16.21 -1.80
CA ARG A 69 6.46 -16.24 -1.69
C ARG A 69 6.93 -16.35 -0.25
N VAL A 70 6.27 -15.66 0.69
CA VAL A 70 6.63 -15.75 2.12
C VAL A 70 6.32 -17.13 2.66
N VAL A 71 5.10 -17.62 2.46
CA VAL A 71 4.71 -18.96 2.95
C VAL A 71 5.54 -20.05 2.27
N GLY A 72 5.66 -20.01 0.94
CA GLY A 72 6.45 -20.98 0.18
C GLY A 72 7.95 -20.93 0.54
N GLY A 73 8.51 -19.73 0.70
CA GLY A 73 9.91 -19.54 1.11
C GLY A 73 10.19 -20.03 2.52
N VAL A 74 9.32 -19.71 3.49
CA VAL A 74 9.46 -20.18 4.88
C VAL A 74 9.30 -21.69 4.96
N LEU A 75 8.24 -22.26 4.39
CA LEU A 75 8.01 -23.70 4.39
C LEU A 75 9.14 -24.45 3.67
N GLY A 76 9.59 -23.95 2.52
CA GLY A 76 10.72 -24.51 1.78
C GLY A 76 12.01 -24.49 2.59
N THR A 77 12.32 -23.36 3.23
CA THR A 77 13.49 -23.23 4.09
C THR A 77 13.45 -24.19 5.27
N VAL A 78 12.33 -24.25 5.99
CA VAL A 78 12.16 -25.13 7.14
C VAL A 78 12.28 -26.61 6.73
N SER A 79 11.61 -26.99 5.62
CA SER A 79 11.69 -28.36 5.10
C SER A 79 13.12 -28.77 4.71
N LEU A 80 13.85 -27.86 4.03
CA LEU A 80 15.23 -28.13 3.63
C LEU A 80 16.19 -28.16 4.82
N LEU A 81 15.99 -27.31 5.84
CA LEU A 81 16.76 -27.36 7.08
C LEU A 81 16.56 -28.67 7.84
N ILE A 82 15.31 -29.13 7.94
CA ILE A 82 15.00 -30.43 8.55
C ILE A 82 15.73 -31.55 7.78
N GLY A 83 15.65 -31.54 6.45
CA GLY A 83 16.37 -32.49 5.61
C GLY A 83 17.89 -32.45 5.82
N LEU A 84 18.47 -31.24 5.85
CA LEU A 84 19.90 -31.07 6.15
C LEU A 84 20.28 -31.55 7.54
N PHE A 85 19.41 -31.33 8.54
CA PHE A 85 19.67 -31.77 9.92
C PHE A 85 19.79 -33.32 10.05
N PHE A 86 18.90 -34.03 9.36
CA PHE A 86 18.97 -35.51 9.33
C PHE A 86 20.12 -36.04 8.47
N TYR A 87 20.51 -35.28 7.42
CA TYR A 87 21.57 -35.71 6.52
C TYR A 87 22.98 -35.37 7.05
N GLU A 88 23.18 -34.13 7.60
CA GLU A 88 24.45 -33.67 8.18
C GLU A 88 24.17 -32.46 9.12
N TRP A 89 24.09 -32.74 10.41
CA TRP A 89 23.73 -31.75 11.44
C TRP A 89 24.72 -30.58 11.54
N ARG A 90 26.02 -30.78 11.20
CA ARG A 90 27.05 -29.73 11.22
C ARG A 90 26.76 -28.65 10.19
N ILE A 91 26.42 -29.05 8.99
CA ILE A 91 26.03 -28.11 7.90
C ILE A 91 24.70 -27.45 8.22
N ALA A 92 23.77 -28.19 8.83
CA ALA A 92 22.50 -27.61 9.27
C ALA A 92 22.69 -26.50 10.32
N LEU A 93 23.64 -26.64 11.26
CA LEU A 93 23.97 -25.60 12.23
C LEU A 93 24.55 -24.35 11.57
N ILE A 94 25.47 -24.50 10.61
CA ILE A 94 26.03 -23.37 9.85
C ILE A 94 24.89 -22.65 9.08
N SER A 95 24.01 -23.42 8.42
CA SER A 95 22.85 -22.88 7.71
C SER A 95 21.90 -22.13 8.65
N LEU A 96 21.64 -22.66 9.85
CA LEU A 96 20.79 -22.02 10.86
C LEU A 96 21.37 -20.69 11.33
N LEU A 97 22.69 -20.63 11.58
CA LEU A 97 23.37 -19.38 11.94
C LEU A 97 23.30 -18.35 10.81
N GLY A 98 23.51 -18.79 9.56
CA GLY A 98 23.36 -17.93 8.39
C GLY A 98 21.95 -17.35 8.25
N MET A 99 20.95 -18.18 8.49
CA MET A 99 19.55 -17.73 8.47
C MET A 99 19.23 -16.76 9.62
N ALA A 100 19.73 -16.99 10.82
CA ALA A 100 19.58 -16.06 11.93
C ALA A 100 20.21 -14.69 11.61
N ALA A 101 21.43 -14.67 11.07
CA ALA A 101 22.09 -13.45 10.61
C ALA A 101 21.30 -12.76 9.50
N TYR A 102 20.79 -13.51 8.53
CA TYR A 102 19.96 -12.98 7.47
C TYR A 102 18.66 -12.33 7.98
N LEU A 103 17.98 -12.94 8.96
CA LEU A 103 16.78 -12.38 9.59
C LEU A 103 17.05 -11.02 10.26
N LEU A 104 18.23 -10.80 10.84
CA LEU A 104 18.62 -9.50 11.39
C LEU A 104 18.68 -8.42 10.29
N VAL A 105 19.25 -8.80 9.13
CA VAL A 105 19.31 -7.88 7.98
C VAL A 105 17.93 -7.62 7.39
N VAL A 106 17.08 -8.64 7.28
CA VAL A 106 15.68 -8.46 6.83
C VAL A 106 14.92 -7.53 7.77
N ASN A 107 15.11 -7.66 9.09
CA ASN A 107 14.51 -6.74 10.05
C ASN A 107 14.97 -5.28 9.84
N TRP A 108 16.25 -5.08 9.48
CA TRP A 108 16.74 -3.77 9.07
C TRP A 108 16.04 -3.27 7.78
N GLN A 109 15.91 -4.11 6.75
CA GLN A 109 15.18 -3.77 5.52
C GLN A 109 13.74 -3.36 5.80
N ILE A 110 13.01 -4.10 6.64
CA ILE A 110 11.64 -3.78 7.03
C ILE A 110 11.56 -2.41 7.70
N ARG A 111 12.51 -2.08 8.60
CA ARG A 111 12.55 -0.78 9.28
C ARG A 111 12.77 0.38 8.29
N VAL A 112 13.68 0.21 7.33
CA VAL A 112 13.93 1.21 6.28
C VAL A 112 12.68 1.39 5.42
N SER A 113 12.07 0.29 4.95
CA SER A 113 10.86 0.32 4.14
C SER A 113 9.71 1.04 4.84
N ARG A 114 9.45 0.71 6.12
CA ARG A 114 8.39 1.36 6.92
C ARG A 114 8.61 2.86 7.14
N ARG A 115 9.85 3.31 7.18
CA ARG A 115 10.19 4.74 7.34
C ARG A 115 9.93 5.54 6.06
N ASP A 116 10.29 4.99 4.91
CA ASP A 116 10.33 5.75 3.66
C ASP A 116 9.11 5.50 2.75
N ALA A 117 8.41 4.36 2.89
CA ALA A 117 7.20 4.06 2.11
C ALA A 117 6.06 5.08 2.27
N PRO A 118 5.76 5.64 3.47
CA PRO A 118 4.71 6.65 3.63
C PRO A 118 5.01 7.93 2.84
N LYS A 119 6.28 8.37 2.77
CA LYS A 119 6.69 9.56 2.01
C LYS A 119 6.47 9.36 0.51
N ARG A 120 6.80 8.16 0.01
CA ARG A 120 6.52 7.78 -1.38
C ARG A 120 5.02 7.81 -1.67
N SER A 121 4.19 7.23 -0.79
CA SER A 121 2.73 7.22 -0.96
C SER A 121 2.15 8.63 -0.98
N GLU A 122 2.58 9.50 -0.07
CA GLU A 122 2.16 10.91 -0.04
C GLU A 122 2.57 11.65 -1.31
N ALA A 123 3.80 11.47 -1.79
CA ALA A 123 4.28 12.10 -3.02
C ALA A 123 3.50 11.59 -4.25
N GLN A 124 3.12 10.31 -4.29
CA GLN A 124 2.30 9.74 -5.33
C GLN A 124 0.87 10.33 -5.32
N SER A 125 0.27 10.50 -4.15
CA SER A 125 -1.04 11.14 -4.00
C SER A 125 -1.01 12.60 -4.47
N LYS A 126 0.04 13.36 -4.11
CA LYS A 126 0.25 14.74 -4.59
C LYS A 126 0.39 14.80 -6.11
N LEU A 127 1.11 13.85 -6.71
CA LEU A 127 1.24 13.75 -8.16
C LEU A 127 -0.12 13.49 -8.83
N SER A 128 -0.90 12.55 -8.31
CA SER A 128 -2.24 12.23 -8.84
C SER A 128 -3.18 13.43 -8.76
N ALA A 129 -3.17 14.17 -7.65
CA ALA A 129 -3.96 15.37 -7.47
C ALA A 129 -3.53 16.48 -8.45
N ALA A 130 -2.22 16.73 -8.60
CA ALA A 130 -1.70 17.74 -9.53
C ALA A 130 -2.02 17.40 -10.99
N ALA A 131 -1.92 16.11 -11.37
CA ALA A 131 -2.26 15.65 -12.72
C ALA A 131 -3.74 15.85 -13.02
N LEU A 132 -4.64 15.54 -12.07
CA LEU A 132 -6.07 15.73 -12.24
C LEU A 132 -6.42 17.21 -12.42
N LEU A 133 -5.88 18.10 -11.57
CA LEU A 133 -6.08 19.54 -11.69
C LEU A 133 -5.57 20.08 -13.04
N PHE A 134 -4.41 19.63 -13.49
CA PHE A 134 -3.87 20.00 -14.81
C PHE A 134 -4.82 19.58 -15.95
N LEU A 135 -5.33 18.34 -15.90
CA LEU A 135 -6.27 17.84 -16.91
C LEU A 135 -7.59 18.62 -16.91
N GLN A 136 -8.13 18.96 -15.74
CA GLN A 136 -9.32 19.80 -15.63
C GLN A 136 -9.09 21.21 -16.20
N GLY A 137 -7.91 21.79 -15.98
CA GLY A 137 -7.51 23.11 -16.47
C GLY A 137 -6.96 23.14 -17.90
N ILE A 138 -6.83 21.99 -18.60
CA ILE A 138 -6.09 21.91 -19.88
C ILE A 138 -6.66 22.79 -20.98
N LYS A 139 -7.98 23.00 -20.99
CA LYS A 139 -8.65 23.89 -21.96
C LYS A 139 -8.16 25.33 -21.79
N VAL A 140 -8.07 25.80 -20.55
CA VAL A 140 -7.60 27.13 -20.20
C VAL A 140 -6.11 27.27 -20.54
N THR A 141 -5.30 26.29 -20.16
CA THR A 141 -3.86 26.25 -20.45
C THR A 141 -3.58 26.34 -21.95
N LYS A 142 -4.35 25.59 -22.77
CA LYS A 142 -4.23 25.65 -24.24
C LYS A 142 -4.69 26.99 -24.82
N ALA A 143 -5.78 27.58 -24.30
CA ALA A 143 -6.31 28.85 -24.78
C ALA A 143 -5.33 30.00 -24.58
N PHE A 144 -4.60 30.00 -23.45
CA PHE A 144 -3.66 31.07 -23.10
C PHE A 144 -2.20 30.77 -23.50
N SER A 145 -1.92 29.66 -24.22
CA SER A 145 -0.59 29.29 -24.74
C SER A 145 0.53 29.35 -23.69
N PHE A 146 0.29 28.83 -22.50
CA PHE A 146 1.32 28.77 -21.46
C PHE A 146 2.52 27.92 -21.91
N LYS A 147 3.62 28.58 -22.31
CA LYS A 147 4.85 27.94 -22.82
C LYS A 147 5.57 27.04 -21.78
N ASN A 148 5.32 27.24 -20.49
CA ASN A 148 6.08 26.58 -19.42
C ASN A 148 5.32 25.44 -18.69
N GLY A 149 4.13 25.04 -19.15
CA GLY A 149 3.34 24.03 -18.46
C GLY A 149 2.90 24.44 -17.05
N ASP A 150 2.17 23.55 -16.37
CA ASP A 150 1.81 23.78 -14.97
C ASP A 150 3.03 23.48 -14.06
N ARG A 151 3.51 24.51 -13.37
CA ARG A 151 4.63 24.39 -12.42
C ARG A 151 4.30 23.40 -11.30
N ARG A 152 3.05 23.37 -10.82
CA ARG A 152 2.59 22.44 -9.77
C ARG A 152 2.73 20.98 -10.20
N LEU A 153 2.33 20.66 -11.44
CA LEU A 153 2.48 19.32 -11.98
C LEU A 153 3.95 18.93 -12.11
N LYS A 154 4.80 19.85 -12.60
CA LYS A 154 6.24 19.59 -12.72
C LYS A 154 6.89 19.35 -11.36
N ASP A 155 6.57 20.15 -10.35
CA ASP A 155 7.08 20.00 -8.99
C ASP A 155 6.58 18.69 -8.35
N ALA A 156 5.32 18.29 -8.59
CA ALA A 156 4.76 17.03 -8.12
C ALA A 156 5.43 15.80 -8.78
N ILE A 157 5.71 15.86 -10.09
CA ILE A 157 6.45 14.82 -10.82
C ILE A 157 7.86 14.67 -10.21
N GLN A 158 8.57 15.79 -10.04
CA GLN A 158 9.92 15.79 -9.47
C GLN A 158 9.91 15.25 -8.03
N GLY A 159 8.94 15.67 -7.22
CA GLY A 159 8.76 15.18 -5.85
C GLY A 159 8.54 13.67 -5.80
N SER A 160 7.61 13.16 -6.61
CA SER A 160 7.36 11.70 -6.70
C SER A 160 8.60 10.94 -7.17
N CYS A 161 9.33 11.46 -8.17
CA CYS A 161 10.58 10.87 -8.64
C CYS A 161 11.64 10.80 -7.51
N ASN A 162 11.84 11.90 -6.79
CA ASN A 162 12.82 11.98 -5.70
C ASN A 162 12.50 11.00 -4.56
N GLU A 163 11.23 10.88 -4.15
CA GLU A 163 10.84 9.95 -3.08
C GLU A 163 10.94 8.48 -3.53
N ASN A 164 10.66 8.17 -4.79
CA ASN A 164 10.89 6.82 -5.33
C ASN A 164 12.39 6.47 -5.37
N ILE A 165 13.25 7.42 -5.77
CA ILE A 165 14.71 7.25 -5.73
C ILE A 165 15.19 7.08 -4.29
N ALA A 166 14.70 7.90 -3.35
CA ALA A 166 15.07 7.83 -1.94
C ALA A 166 14.71 6.48 -1.31
N LEU A 167 13.50 5.96 -1.58
CA LEU A 167 13.09 4.63 -1.11
C LEU A 167 13.99 3.53 -1.71
N SER A 168 14.24 3.59 -3.01
CA SER A 168 15.07 2.61 -3.70
C SER A 168 16.51 2.66 -3.21
N SER A 169 17.13 3.83 -3.17
CA SER A 169 18.52 4.01 -2.73
C SER A 169 18.71 3.70 -1.24
N GLY A 170 17.73 4.03 -0.40
CA GLY A 170 17.75 3.70 1.04
C GLY A 170 17.68 2.19 1.31
N SER A 171 17.08 1.40 0.41
CA SER A 171 17.00 -0.05 0.55
C SER A 171 18.23 -0.80 0.00
N ILE A 172 19.02 -0.20 -0.91
CA ILE A 172 20.19 -0.84 -1.52
C ILE A 172 21.21 -1.36 -0.50
N PRO A 173 21.65 -0.60 0.52
CA PRO A 173 22.66 -1.08 1.46
C PRO A 173 22.22 -2.34 2.22
N SER A 174 20.95 -2.41 2.62
CA SER A 174 20.40 -3.56 3.32
C SER A 174 20.23 -4.77 2.38
N GLN A 175 19.91 -4.57 1.11
CA GLN A 175 19.85 -5.64 0.10
C GLN A 175 21.24 -6.21 -0.17
N ILE A 176 22.26 -5.35 -0.33
CA ILE A 176 23.65 -5.79 -0.48
C ILE A 176 24.10 -6.58 0.75
N ALA A 177 23.84 -6.06 1.96
CA ALA A 177 24.18 -6.75 3.20
C ALA A 177 23.51 -8.14 3.30
N ALA A 178 22.25 -8.27 2.87
CA ALA A 178 21.56 -9.56 2.82
C ALA A 178 22.25 -10.54 1.87
N GLY A 179 22.60 -10.11 0.67
CA GLY A 179 23.34 -10.93 -0.29
C GLY A 179 24.72 -11.34 0.24
N VAL A 180 25.47 -10.41 0.83
CA VAL A 180 26.79 -10.68 1.42
C VAL A 180 26.69 -11.71 2.56
N VAL A 181 25.74 -11.56 3.46
CA VAL A 181 25.53 -12.52 4.56
C VAL A 181 25.25 -13.92 4.01
N LEU A 182 24.31 -14.06 3.09
CA LEU A 182 24.01 -15.36 2.48
C LEU A 182 25.24 -15.96 1.77
N SER A 183 25.97 -15.17 0.98
CA SER A 183 27.17 -15.62 0.28
C SER A 183 28.30 -16.06 1.22
N ILE A 184 28.50 -15.38 2.35
CA ILE A 184 29.50 -15.77 3.36
C ILE A 184 29.16 -17.16 3.93
N PHE A 185 27.92 -17.38 4.35
CA PHE A 185 27.52 -18.66 4.92
C PHE A 185 27.50 -19.78 3.89
N GLU A 186 27.10 -19.48 2.63
CA GLU A 186 27.16 -20.45 1.53
C GLU A 186 28.60 -20.86 1.23
N THR A 187 29.52 -19.89 1.17
CA THR A 187 30.95 -20.16 1.02
C THR A 187 31.50 -20.98 2.17
N ALA A 188 31.08 -20.70 3.41
CA ALA A 188 31.48 -21.49 4.58
C ALA A 188 30.99 -22.96 4.49
N ILE A 189 29.78 -23.18 3.98
CA ILE A 189 29.24 -24.53 3.75
C ILE A 189 30.03 -25.25 2.68
N ILE A 190 30.32 -24.60 1.56
CA ILE A 190 31.14 -25.18 0.47
C ILE A 190 32.51 -25.55 1.02
N PHE A 191 33.17 -24.62 1.73
CA PHE A 191 34.47 -24.86 2.30
C PHE A 191 34.46 -26.03 3.29
N THR A 192 33.50 -26.07 4.22
CA THR A 192 33.38 -27.15 5.22
C THR A 192 33.08 -28.49 4.55
N SER A 193 32.28 -28.52 3.49
CA SER A 193 31.96 -29.74 2.74
C SER A 193 33.17 -30.27 1.99
N VAL A 194 33.93 -29.39 1.30
CA VAL A 194 35.14 -29.76 0.57
C VAL A 194 36.28 -30.18 1.53
N PHE A 195 36.46 -29.42 2.62
CA PHE A 195 37.50 -29.73 3.62
C PHE A 195 37.22 -31.06 4.32
N GLY A 196 35.95 -31.36 4.62
CA GLY A 196 35.55 -32.67 5.17
C GLY A 196 35.78 -33.83 4.20
N TYR A 197 35.83 -33.59 2.90
CA TYR A 197 36.21 -34.57 1.90
C TYR A 197 37.73 -34.75 1.83
N THR A 198 38.51 -33.66 1.74
CA THR A 198 39.92 -33.71 1.42
C THR A 198 40.83 -34.12 2.59
N GLU A 199 40.52 -33.63 3.79
CA GLU A 199 41.41 -33.81 4.97
C GLU A 199 40.95 -34.93 5.93
N PHE A 200 39.62 -35.13 6.02
CA PHE A 200 39.07 -36.06 7.01
C PHE A 200 38.42 -37.31 6.42
N ASP A 201 38.30 -37.39 5.10
CA ASP A 201 37.61 -38.50 4.39
C ASP A 201 36.21 -38.83 4.98
N ILE A 202 35.58 -37.84 5.60
CA ILE A 202 34.26 -37.96 6.24
C ILE A 202 33.16 -38.00 5.21
N TYR A 203 33.33 -37.26 4.09
CA TYR A 203 32.33 -37.10 3.05
C TYR A 203 32.78 -37.74 1.75
N SER A 204 31.84 -38.41 1.04
CA SER A 204 32.02 -38.77 -0.36
C SER A 204 31.79 -37.57 -1.25
N VAL A 205 32.30 -37.58 -2.47
CA VAL A 205 32.05 -36.52 -3.48
C VAL A 205 30.55 -36.30 -3.70
N GLU A 206 29.78 -37.37 -3.75
CA GLU A 206 28.33 -37.35 -3.90
C GLU A 206 27.67 -36.63 -2.73
N LYS A 207 28.12 -36.92 -1.49
CA LYS A 207 27.60 -36.27 -0.29
C LYS A 207 27.90 -34.77 -0.28
N CYS A 208 29.09 -34.34 -0.70
CA CYS A 208 29.45 -32.93 -0.83
C CYS A 208 28.56 -32.21 -1.81
N LEU A 209 28.33 -32.79 -2.99
CA LEU A 209 27.46 -32.19 -3.99
C LEU A 209 26.01 -32.01 -3.50
N VAL A 210 25.47 -33.03 -2.84
CA VAL A 210 24.11 -32.96 -2.26
C VAL A 210 24.03 -31.88 -1.19
N LEU A 211 25.01 -31.78 -0.28
CA LEU A 211 25.03 -30.74 0.76
C LEU A 211 25.06 -29.32 0.19
N ILE A 212 25.90 -29.09 -0.84
CA ILE A 212 26.00 -27.80 -1.50
C ILE A 212 24.67 -27.43 -2.19
N ILE A 213 24.07 -28.38 -2.92
CA ILE A 213 22.79 -28.14 -3.59
C ILE A 213 21.66 -27.84 -2.61
N LEU A 214 21.54 -28.63 -1.53
CA LEU A 214 20.50 -28.43 -0.52
C LEU A 214 20.65 -27.11 0.22
N SER A 215 21.88 -26.71 0.57
CA SER A 215 22.14 -25.43 1.22
C SER A 215 21.80 -24.26 0.31
N PHE A 216 22.20 -24.31 -0.95
CA PHE A 216 21.87 -23.31 -1.95
C PHE A 216 20.36 -23.15 -2.12
N MET A 217 19.62 -24.26 -2.21
CA MET A 217 18.15 -24.23 -2.30
C MET A 217 17.53 -23.63 -1.03
N ALA A 218 18.05 -23.93 0.17
CA ALA A 218 17.55 -23.41 1.43
C ALA A 218 17.76 -21.88 1.52
N PHE A 219 18.95 -21.38 1.17
CA PHE A 219 19.23 -19.95 1.15
C PHE A 219 18.46 -19.21 0.06
N SER A 220 18.29 -19.81 -1.12
CA SER A 220 17.46 -19.25 -2.19
C SER A 220 15.99 -19.09 -1.75
N SER A 221 15.43 -20.10 -1.10
CA SER A 221 14.06 -20.05 -0.56
C SER A 221 13.91 -18.96 0.50
N MET A 222 14.90 -18.84 1.40
CA MET A 222 14.95 -17.78 2.42
C MET A 222 15.06 -16.39 1.81
N ASN A 223 15.90 -16.21 0.79
CA ASN A 223 16.06 -14.93 0.11
C ASN A 223 14.76 -14.50 -0.60
N GLN A 224 14.01 -15.43 -1.18
CA GLN A 224 12.69 -15.14 -1.76
C GLN A 224 11.70 -14.62 -0.69
N ALA A 225 11.63 -15.28 0.48
CA ALA A 225 10.79 -14.82 1.57
C ALA A 225 11.23 -13.44 2.07
N GLY A 226 12.53 -13.23 2.28
CA GLY A 226 13.10 -11.97 2.78
C GLY A 226 12.89 -10.79 1.84
N SER A 227 13.02 -11.00 0.53
CA SER A 227 12.79 -9.95 -0.47
C SER A 227 11.37 -9.40 -0.42
N VAL A 228 10.39 -10.25 -0.14
CA VAL A 228 9.00 -9.85 0.01
C VAL A 228 8.73 -9.18 1.36
N LEU A 229 9.33 -9.69 2.43
CA LEU A 229 9.21 -9.08 3.75
C LEU A 229 9.72 -7.62 3.76
N SER A 230 10.69 -7.28 2.91
CA SER A 230 11.13 -5.91 2.73
C SER A 230 10.05 -4.97 2.16
N MET A 231 9.05 -5.51 1.46
CA MET A 231 7.91 -4.76 0.91
C MET A 231 6.79 -4.51 1.94
N ILE A 232 6.87 -5.09 3.15
CA ILE A 232 5.83 -4.93 4.19
C ILE A 232 5.56 -3.44 4.49
N GLY A 233 6.59 -2.59 4.46
CA GLY A 233 6.43 -1.16 4.67
C GLY A 233 5.52 -0.49 3.63
N ILE A 234 5.61 -0.90 2.38
CA ILE A 234 4.78 -0.40 1.28
C ILE A 234 3.33 -0.85 1.47
N LEU A 235 3.12 -2.14 1.75
CA LEU A 235 1.79 -2.69 2.00
C LEU A 235 1.13 -2.09 3.25
N ASP A 236 1.88 -1.92 4.35
CA ASP A 236 1.40 -1.28 5.58
C ASP A 236 0.99 0.18 5.33
N SER A 237 1.77 0.92 4.54
CA SER A 237 1.44 2.30 4.14
C SER A 237 0.17 2.34 3.29
N ALA A 238 0.04 1.45 2.31
CA ALA A 238 -1.14 1.35 1.45
C ALA A 238 -2.40 1.01 2.26
N LEU A 239 -2.31 0.06 3.19
CA LEU A 239 -3.42 -0.31 4.07
C LEU A 239 -3.83 0.84 5.01
N LYS A 240 -2.86 1.56 5.58
CA LYS A 240 -3.16 2.73 6.43
C LYS A 240 -3.85 3.84 5.65
N GLU A 241 -3.39 4.12 4.44
CA GLU A 241 -4.00 5.13 3.57
C GLU A 241 -5.43 4.72 3.19
N THR A 242 -5.65 3.44 2.86
CA THR A 242 -6.96 2.87 2.60
C THR A 242 -7.87 2.98 3.84
N ASN A 243 -7.39 2.57 5.02
CA ASN A 243 -8.18 2.61 6.24
C ASN A 243 -8.51 4.05 6.69
N SER A 244 -7.65 5.03 6.42
CA SER A 244 -7.95 6.44 6.71
C SER A 244 -9.17 6.97 5.96
N LEU A 245 -9.47 6.38 4.80
CA LEU A 245 -10.66 6.69 4.03
C LEU A 245 -11.91 5.93 4.51
N THR A 246 -11.76 4.75 5.12
CA THR A 246 -12.89 3.97 5.65
C THR A 246 -13.39 4.47 7.02
N GLN A 247 -12.55 5.17 7.77
CA GLN A 247 -12.91 5.71 9.11
C GLN A 247 -13.56 7.09 9.06
N MET A 248 -14.17 7.47 7.95
CA MET A 248 -14.83 8.76 7.80
C MET A 248 -16.16 8.80 8.54
N GLU A 249 -16.50 9.97 9.07
CA GLU A 249 -17.83 10.22 9.58
C GLU A 249 -18.84 10.12 8.43
N GLN A 250 -19.74 9.17 8.54
CA GLN A 250 -20.86 9.00 7.63
C GLN A 250 -22.04 9.80 8.11
N ILE A 251 -22.79 10.38 7.18
CA ILE A 251 -24.09 10.96 7.49
C ILE A 251 -24.96 9.82 8.04
N GLN A 252 -25.46 9.98 9.24
CA GLN A 252 -26.49 9.09 9.77
C GLN A 252 -27.73 9.27 8.90
N VAL A 253 -27.95 8.38 7.95
CA VAL A 253 -29.18 8.36 7.19
C VAL A 253 -30.30 8.08 8.19
N ALA A 254 -31.17 9.06 8.39
CA ALA A 254 -32.37 8.85 9.18
C ALA A 254 -33.11 7.62 8.62
N SER A 255 -33.62 6.78 9.52
CA SER A 255 -34.37 5.58 9.16
C SER A 255 -35.42 5.93 8.09
N PRO A 256 -35.53 5.18 6.97
CA PRO A 256 -36.43 5.53 5.87
C PRO A 256 -37.91 5.57 6.25
N GLU A 257 -38.27 5.22 7.47
CA GLU A 257 -39.64 5.21 7.99
C GLU A 257 -40.08 6.53 8.68
N GLN A 258 -39.23 7.55 8.73
CA GLN A 258 -39.72 8.87 9.16
C GLN A 258 -40.56 9.49 8.05
N HIS A 259 -41.87 9.33 8.15
CA HIS A 259 -42.82 10.11 7.36
C HIS A 259 -42.58 11.59 7.62
N ILE A 260 -42.25 12.34 6.56
CA ILE A 260 -42.17 13.80 6.61
C ILE A 260 -43.58 14.28 6.97
N ALA A 261 -43.74 14.82 8.18
CA ALA A 261 -45.03 15.27 8.70
C ALA A 261 -45.51 16.58 8.02
N SER A 262 -44.61 17.32 7.41
CA SER A 262 -44.87 18.59 6.70
C SER A 262 -43.86 18.77 5.59
N ASP A 263 -44.32 19.24 4.42
CA ASP A 263 -43.45 19.61 3.30
C ASP A 263 -42.83 21.01 3.48
N GLU A 264 -42.96 21.60 4.65
CA GLU A 264 -42.37 22.89 5.05
C GLU A 264 -40.92 22.69 5.48
N ILE A 265 -39.99 23.54 5.02
CA ILE A 265 -38.58 23.53 5.46
C ILE A 265 -38.39 24.68 6.45
N ILE A 266 -38.02 24.37 7.69
CA ILE A 266 -37.82 25.35 8.75
C ILE A 266 -36.32 25.35 9.09
N PHE A 267 -35.71 26.54 9.08
CA PHE A 267 -34.38 26.80 9.59
C PHE A 267 -34.56 27.46 10.98
N GLU A 268 -34.02 26.86 12.03
CA GLU A 268 -34.04 27.35 13.39
C GLU A 268 -32.62 27.52 13.89
N ASP A 269 -32.20 28.77 14.10
CA ASP A 269 -30.88 29.15 14.61
C ASP A 269 -29.69 28.47 13.85
N VAL A 270 -29.78 28.40 12.55
CA VAL A 270 -28.79 27.70 11.71
C VAL A 270 -27.54 28.54 11.54
N SER A 271 -26.42 28.04 12.05
CA SER A 271 -25.10 28.64 11.86
C SER A 271 -24.16 27.61 11.18
N PHE A 272 -23.34 28.07 10.25
CA PHE A 272 -22.40 27.19 9.55
C PHE A 272 -21.08 27.89 9.20
N SER A 273 -19.96 27.17 9.39
CA SER A 273 -18.61 27.66 9.11
C SER A 273 -17.82 26.68 8.26
N TYR A 274 -17.08 27.19 7.28
CA TYR A 274 -16.01 26.44 6.61
C TYR A 274 -14.69 26.66 7.37
N GLY A 275 -14.30 25.70 8.21
CA GLY A 275 -13.17 25.84 9.12
C GLY A 275 -13.40 27.01 10.08
N ASP A 276 -12.48 27.99 10.09
CA ASP A 276 -12.55 29.17 10.95
C ASP A 276 -13.41 30.31 10.37
N ASN A 277 -13.96 30.15 9.16
CA ASN A 277 -14.72 31.20 8.48
C ASN A 277 -16.23 30.94 8.57
N GLU A 278 -16.91 31.70 9.41
CA GLU A 278 -18.37 31.64 9.55
C GLU A 278 -19.05 32.24 8.32
N VAL A 279 -19.92 31.44 7.68
CA VAL A 279 -20.63 31.80 6.43
C VAL A 279 -22.10 32.02 6.66
N LEU A 280 -22.71 31.25 7.55
CA LEU A 280 -24.09 31.43 8.01
C LEU A 280 -24.07 31.66 9.52
N SER A 281 -24.82 32.65 10.01
CA SER A 281 -24.89 33.00 11.41
C SER A 281 -26.36 33.23 11.82
N HIS A 282 -26.86 32.39 12.72
CA HIS A 282 -28.16 32.50 13.33
C HIS A 282 -29.31 32.72 12.33
N ILE A 283 -29.42 31.86 11.31
CA ILE A 283 -30.46 31.95 10.28
C ILE A 283 -31.74 31.32 10.78
N ASP A 284 -32.78 32.16 10.90
CA ASP A 284 -34.16 31.77 11.23
C ASP A 284 -35.07 32.07 10.03
N THR A 285 -35.60 31.05 9.36
CA THR A 285 -36.55 31.26 8.26
C THR A 285 -37.36 29.97 8.00
N ALA A 286 -38.53 30.15 7.36
CA ALA A 286 -39.38 29.03 7.00
C ALA A 286 -39.79 29.13 5.50
N ILE A 287 -39.67 28.04 4.77
CA ILE A 287 -40.08 27.89 3.39
C ILE A 287 -41.35 27.04 3.39
N LYS A 288 -42.48 27.66 3.02
CA LYS A 288 -43.79 26.97 3.02
C LYS A 288 -43.90 25.93 1.92
N ALA A 289 -44.60 24.84 2.21
CA ALA A 289 -44.92 23.80 1.24
C ALA A 289 -45.56 24.39 -0.03
N GLY A 290 -45.11 23.96 -1.21
CA GLY A 290 -45.62 24.39 -2.49
C GLY A 290 -45.33 25.83 -2.86
N SER A 291 -44.53 26.58 -2.05
CA SER A 291 -44.12 27.96 -2.37
C SER A 291 -42.87 28.01 -3.26
N PHE A 292 -42.74 29.08 -4.02
CA PHE A 292 -41.52 29.44 -4.75
C PHE A 292 -40.76 30.47 -3.91
N THR A 293 -39.58 30.14 -3.43
CA THR A 293 -38.76 31.05 -2.62
C THR A 293 -37.46 31.36 -3.35
N ALA A 294 -37.14 32.64 -3.54
CA ALA A 294 -35.89 33.09 -4.14
C ALA A 294 -34.93 33.63 -3.07
N ILE A 295 -33.73 33.11 -3.03
CA ILE A 295 -32.64 33.57 -2.15
C ILE A 295 -31.78 34.53 -2.92
N ILE A 296 -31.78 35.83 -2.52
CA ILE A 296 -31.11 36.91 -3.21
C ILE A 296 -30.01 37.50 -2.31
N GLY A 297 -28.90 37.90 -2.90
CA GLY A 297 -27.79 38.55 -2.19
C GLY A 297 -26.52 38.66 -3.03
N PRO A 298 -25.52 39.40 -2.56
CA PRO A 298 -24.24 39.55 -3.26
C PRO A 298 -23.47 38.21 -3.35
N SER A 299 -22.47 38.16 -4.25
CA SER A 299 -21.58 36.97 -4.33
C SER A 299 -20.86 36.77 -3.00
N GLY A 300 -20.82 35.55 -2.50
CA GLY A 300 -20.18 35.20 -1.22
C GLY A 300 -21.09 35.36 0.01
N SER A 301 -22.39 35.71 -0.12
CA SER A 301 -23.31 35.87 1.02
C SER A 301 -23.88 34.54 1.58
N GLY A 302 -23.32 33.40 1.27
CA GLY A 302 -23.75 32.11 1.82
C GLY A 302 -24.97 31.46 1.15
N LYS A 303 -25.52 32.01 0.04
CA LYS A 303 -26.73 31.47 -0.64
C LYS A 303 -26.62 29.99 -1.00
N THR A 304 -25.50 29.63 -1.62
CA THR A 304 -25.24 28.23 -2.01
C THR A 304 -25.07 27.34 -0.79
N THR A 305 -24.43 27.85 0.25
CA THR A 305 -24.22 27.14 1.51
C THR A 305 -25.54 26.87 2.22
N LEU A 306 -26.51 27.80 2.15
CA LEU A 306 -27.84 27.60 2.75
C LEU A 306 -28.65 26.54 2.00
N CYS A 307 -28.39 26.36 0.70
CA CYS A 307 -29.08 25.36 -0.14
C CYS A 307 -28.42 23.97 -0.10
N GLN A 308 -27.22 23.87 0.42
CA GLN A 308 -26.45 22.63 0.56
C GLN A 308 -26.62 22.00 1.95
#